data_e6577bb6f7f89229e1c8d253198e3145
#
_entry.id   e6577bb6f7f89229e1c8d253198e3145
#
_cell.length_a   1.000
_cell.length_b   1.000
_cell.length_c   1.000
_cell.angle_alpha   90.00
_cell.angle_beta   90.00
_cell.angle_gamma   90.00
#
_symmetry.space_group_name_H-M   'P 1'
#
loop_
_entity.id
_entity.type
_entity.pdbx_description
1 polymer ?
#
loop_
_entity_poly.entity_id
_entity_poly.type
_entity_poly.pdbx_seq_one_letter_code
_entity_poly.pdbx_strand_id
1 'polypeptide(L)'
;ELINKGKAYVDSQTSLEIADQKGTPTKPGSESPYRDRPVEESLELFLKMKNGDFKQGEHVLRAKISMSSSNMLMRDPVIYRVINSPHPRTKNTWKIYPMYDWTHGESDYIEQVSHSLCTLEFKPHRDLYDWFLDQVVDKSKIRPNQREFARLNLSHTITSKRKLLSLVEGGFVSG
;
A
#
# COMPACT_ATOMS: atom_id res chain seq x y z
N GLU A 1 7.35 -13.76 -4.18
CA GLU A 1 7.10 -13.85 -5.62
C GLU A 1 7.66 -12.63 -6.35
N LEU A 2 7.22 -11.38 -6.06
CA LEU A 2 7.70 -10.16 -6.74
C LEU A 2 9.22 -10.00 -6.70
N ILE A 3 9.88 -10.26 -5.57
CA ILE A 3 11.34 -10.21 -5.45
C ILE A 3 11.98 -11.18 -6.46
N ASN A 4 11.51 -12.43 -6.50
CA ASN A 4 12.05 -13.45 -7.41
C ASN A 4 11.83 -13.12 -8.89
N LYS A 5 10.81 -12.31 -9.20
CA LYS A 5 10.56 -11.78 -10.55
C LYS A 5 11.38 -10.50 -10.86
N GLY A 6 12.20 -10.01 -9.93
CA GLY A 6 12.89 -8.73 -10.06
C GLY A 6 11.95 -7.52 -10.12
N LYS A 7 10.72 -7.66 -9.58
CA LYS A 7 9.67 -6.63 -9.54
C LYS A 7 9.51 -5.97 -8.18
N ALA A 8 10.36 -6.34 -7.21
CA ALA A 8 10.45 -5.69 -5.92
C ALA A 8 11.87 -5.79 -5.38
N TYR A 9 12.26 -4.85 -4.53
CA TYR A 9 13.55 -4.79 -3.86
C TYR A 9 13.40 -4.28 -2.43
N VAL A 10 14.33 -4.66 -1.56
CA VAL A 10 14.39 -4.11 -0.19
C VAL A 10 15.20 -2.82 -0.23
N ASP A 11 14.58 -1.74 0.23
CA ASP A 11 15.17 -0.42 0.33
C ASP A 11 15.55 -0.13 1.79
N SER A 12 16.76 0.36 2.01
CA SER A 12 17.31 0.69 3.32
C SER A 12 17.32 2.20 3.59
N GLN A 13 16.60 2.97 2.79
CA GLN A 13 16.44 4.40 2.98
C GLN A 13 15.36 4.71 4.02
N THR A 14 15.53 5.85 4.68
CA THR A 14 14.52 6.41 5.57
C THR A 14 13.30 6.89 4.78
N SER A 15 12.19 7.06 5.47
CA SER A 15 10.95 7.59 4.88
C SER A 15 11.12 8.99 4.28
N LEU A 16 12.00 9.81 4.84
CA LEU A 16 12.31 11.15 4.32
C LEU A 16 13.09 11.07 3.01
N GLU A 17 14.13 10.25 2.94
CA GLU A 17 14.90 10.05 1.71
C GLU A 17 14.03 9.51 0.57
N ILE A 18 13.15 8.53 0.88
CA ILE A 18 12.19 8.00 -0.09
C ILE A 18 11.22 9.08 -0.57
N ALA A 19 10.74 9.94 0.34
CA ALA A 19 9.82 11.03 -0.01
C ALA A 19 10.50 12.06 -0.91
N ASP A 20 11.73 12.46 -0.60
CA ASP A 20 12.52 13.43 -1.39
C ASP A 20 12.82 12.88 -2.79
N GLN A 21 13.19 11.61 -2.89
CA GLN A 21 13.45 10.95 -4.16
C GLN A 21 12.21 10.81 -5.05
N LYS A 22 11.02 10.81 -4.48
CA LYS A 22 9.78 10.62 -5.23
C LYS A 22 9.52 11.74 -6.24
N GLY A 23 10.16 12.90 -6.06
CA GLY A 23 9.98 14.06 -6.93
C GLY A 23 8.63 14.74 -6.75
N THR A 24 8.15 15.40 -7.80
CA THR A 24 6.86 16.11 -7.82
C THR A 24 6.04 15.69 -9.04
N PRO A 25 4.75 16.06 -9.13
CA PRO A 25 3.96 15.76 -10.33
C PRO A 25 4.58 16.26 -11.64
N THR A 26 5.38 17.35 -11.58
CA THR A 26 6.03 17.96 -12.75
C THR A 26 7.52 17.61 -12.90
N LYS A 27 8.11 16.95 -11.90
CA LYS A 27 9.51 16.52 -11.94
C LYS A 27 9.58 15.02 -11.67
N PRO A 28 10.29 14.23 -12.50
CA PRO A 28 10.48 12.82 -12.24
C PRO A 28 11.20 12.61 -10.91
N GLY A 29 11.00 11.44 -10.31
CA GLY A 29 11.78 11.01 -9.16
C GLY A 29 13.16 10.48 -9.56
N SER A 30 14.03 10.29 -8.58
CA SER A 30 15.32 9.62 -8.72
C SER A 30 15.25 8.18 -8.19
N GLU A 31 16.06 7.32 -8.74
CA GLU A 31 16.11 5.92 -8.32
C GLU A 31 16.82 5.78 -6.97
N SER A 32 16.37 4.83 -6.16
CA SER A 32 17.06 4.46 -4.93
C SER A 32 18.41 3.80 -5.24
N PRO A 33 19.47 4.05 -4.44
CA PRO A 33 20.73 3.34 -4.56
C PRO A 33 20.60 1.83 -4.33
N TYR A 34 19.49 1.39 -3.75
CA TYR A 34 19.19 -0.03 -3.48
C TYR A 34 18.27 -0.67 -4.53
N ARG A 35 17.86 0.09 -5.55
CA ARG A 35 16.90 -0.37 -6.57
C ARG A 35 17.38 -1.60 -7.35
N ASP A 36 18.67 -1.66 -7.58
CA ASP A 36 19.31 -2.75 -8.32
C ASP A 36 20.01 -3.78 -7.42
N ARG A 37 19.62 -3.82 -6.14
CA ARG A 37 20.07 -4.83 -5.19
C ARG A 37 19.77 -6.23 -5.73
N PRO A 38 20.73 -7.20 -5.64
CA PRO A 38 20.50 -8.57 -6.08
C PRO A 38 19.25 -9.19 -5.48
N VAL A 39 18.60 -10.06 -6.26
CA VAL A 39 17.35 -10.74 -5.85
C VAL A 39 17.56 -11.53 -4.56
N GLU A 40 18.69 -12.24 -4.47
CA GLU A 40 19.06 -13.07 -3.33
C GLU A 40 19.22 -12.24 -2.06
N GLU A 41 19.92 -11.10 -2.17
CA GLU A 41 20.11 -10.17 -1.04
C GLU A 41 18.77 -9.56 -0.60
N SER A 42 17.94 -9.11 -1.56
CA SER A 42 16.61 -8.58 -1.26
C SER A 42 15.72 -9.63 -0.59
N LEU A 43 15.82 -10.89 -0.99
CA LEU A 43 15.05 -11.98 -0.39
C LEU A 43 15.53 -12.27 1.04
N GLU A 44 16.83 -12.32 1.26
CA GLU A 44 17.42 -12.50 2.61
C GLU A 44 16.99 -11.38 3.56
N LEU A 45 17.12 -10.13 3.12
CA LEU A 45 16.69 -8.96 3.93
C LEU A 45 15.20 -8.99 4.21
N PHE A 46 14.36 -9.36 3.24
CA PHE A 46 12.92 -9.47 3.44
C PHE A 46 12.56 -10.56 4.46
N LEU A 47 13.26 -11.69 4.46
CA LEU A 47 13.09 -12.73 5.47
C LEU A 47 13.50 -12.23 6.87
N LYS A 48 14.60 -11.49 6.99
CA LYS A 48 15.00 -10.83 8.23
C LYS A 48 13.97 -9.81 8.72
N MET A 49 13.40 -8.99 7.80
CA MET A 49 12.28 -8.10 8.14
C MET A 49 11.10 -8.88 8.72
N LYS A 50 10.74 -10.01 8.10
CA LYS A 50 9.64 -10.88 8.56
C LYS A 50 9.91 -11.47 9.92
N ASN A 51 11.15 -11.85 10.22
CA ASN A 51 11.55 -12.42 11.51
C ASN A 51 11.63 -11.36 12.63
N GLY A 52 11.70 -10.07 12.28
CA GLY A 52 11.77 -8.98 13.24
C GLY A 52 13.19 -8.60 13.65
N ASP A 53 14.16 -8.91 12.79
CA ASP A 53 15.58 -8.61 13.03
C ASP A 53 15.91 -7.12 12.87
N PHE A 54 14.96 -6.33 12.31
CA PHE A 54 15.13 -4.92 12.04
C PHE A 54 14.14 -4.06 12.83
N LYS A 55 14.55 -2.82 13.12
CA LYS A 55 13.69 -1.81 13.72
C LYS A 55 12.78 -1.18 12.65
N GLN A 56 11.69 -0.60 13.14
CA GLN A 56 10.79 0.18 12.29
C GLN A 56 11.55 1.34 11.62
N GLY A 57 11.41 1.44 10.29
CA GLY A 57 12.03 2.49 9.50
C GLY A 57 13.43 2.16 8.94
N GLU A 58 14.05 1.02 9.31
CA GLU A 58 15.35 0.62 8.77
C GLU A 58 15.25 0.05 7.35
N HIS A 59 14.19 -0.73 7.08
CA HIS A 59 13.97 -1.37 5.79
C HIS A 59 12.50 -1.36 5.40
N VAL A 60 12.26 -1.25 4.10
CA VAL A 60 10.94 -1.40 3.48
C VAL A 60 11.06 -2.25 2.21
N LEU A 61 10.00 -2.95 1.84
CA LEU A 61 9.91 -3.57 0.52
C LEU A 61 9.23 -2.60 -0.43
N ARG A 62 9.86 -2.30 -1.57
CA ARG A 62 9.31 -1.43 -2.62
C ARG A 62 9.06 -2.22 -3.90
N ALA A 63 7.99 -1.86 -4.61
CA ALA A 63 7.78 -2.32 -5.99
C ALA A 63 8.80 -1.64 -6.91
N LYS A 64 9.30 -2.36 -7.91
CA LYS A 64 10.20 -1.84 -8.94
C LYS A 64 9.40 -1.55 -10.21
N ILE A 65 8.92 -0.32 -10.36
CA ILE A 65 8.05 0.11 -11.45
C ILE A 65 8.71 1.18 -12.32
N SER A 66 8.55 2.47 -11.96
CA SER A 66 9.15 3.58 -12.72
C SER A 66 9.19 4.86 -11.92
N MET A 67 10.36 5.37 -11.63
CA MET A 67 10.56 6.66 -10.94
C MET A 67 10.23 7.88 -11.82
N SER A 68 10.06 7.70 -13.13
CA SER A 68 9.68 8.76 -14.08
C SER A 68 8.18 8.81 -14.39
N SER A 69 7.35 7.93 -13.82
CA SER A 69 5.91 7.90 -14.08
C SER A 69 5.26 9.25 -13.74
N SER A 70 4.32 9.70 -14.60
CA SER A 70 3.48 10.87 -14.30
C SER A 70 2.54 10.61 -13.12
N ASN A 71 2.09 9.36 -12.94
CA ASN A 71 1.37 8.94 -11.75
C ASN A 71 2.36 8.65 -10.62
N MET A 72 2.42 9.54 -9.63
CA MET A 72 3.36 9.44 -8.51
C MET A 72 3.17 8.17 -7.67
N LEU A 73 2.00 7.53 -7.73
CA LEU A 73 1.75 6.25 -7.04
C LEU A 73 2.52 5.09 -7.68
N MET A 74 2.89 5.22 -8.97
CA MET A 74 3.69 4.23 -9.71
C MET A 74 5.21 4.40 -9.50
N ARG A 75 5.65 5.41 -8.72
CA ARG A 75 7.07 5.68 -8.46
C ARG A 75 7.58 4.82 -7.32
N ASP A 76 7.88 3.59 -7.62
CA ASP A 76 8.41 2.54 -6.74
C ASP A 76 7.77 2.60 -5.33
N PRO A 77 6.45 2.33 -5.21
CA PRO A 77 5.73 2.43 -3.94
C PRO A 77 6.19 1.38 -2.93
N VAL A 78 6.06 1.73 -1.65
CA VAL A 78 6.27 0.78 -0.55
C VAL A 78 5.16 -0.27 -0.54
N ILE A 79 5.52 -1.55 -0.46
CA ILE A 79 4.61 -2.69 -0.40
C ILE A 79 4.48 -3.20 1.04
N TYR A 80 5.62 -3.38 1.74
CA TYR A 80 5.70 -3.83 3.12
C TYR A 80 6.61 -2.95 3.95
N ARG A 81 6.25 -2.79 5.22
CA ARG A 81 7.06 -2.08 6.23
C ARG A 81 7.16 -2.88 7.52
N VAL A 82 8.22 -2.66 8.29
CA VAL A 82 8.38 -3.19 9.63
C VAL A 82 7.52 -2.38 10.61
N ILE A 83 6.75 -3.05 11.46
CA ILE A 83 5.97 -2.45 12.55
C ILE A 83 6.23 -3.25 13.82
N ASN A 84 6.72 -2.58 14.87
CA ASN A 84 7.06 -3.22 16.13
C ASN A 84 5.92 -3.20 17.17
N SER A 85 4.79 -2.53 16.86
CA SER A 85 3.63 -2.49 17.74
C SER A 85 2.80 -3.78 17.62
N PRO A 86 2.30 -4.32 18.75
CA PRO A 86 1.47 -5.52 18.73
C PRO A 86 0.13 -5.24 18.03
N HIS A 87 -0.26 -6.13 17.13
CA HIS A 87 -1.56 -6.05 16.47
C HIS A 87 -2.69 -6.50 17.42
N PRO A 88 -3.88 -5.86 17.44
CA PRO A 88 -4.97 -6.19 18.37
C PRO A 88 -5.37 -7.67 18.37
N ARG A 89 -5.41 -8.32 17.21
CA ARG A 89 -5.81 -9.74 17.06
C ARG A 89 -4.61 -10.69 17.06
N THR A 90 -3.61 -10.45 16.21
CA THR A 90 -2.48 -11.38 16.00
C THR A 90 -1.28 -11.11 16.92
N LYS A 91 -1.39 -10.09 17.78
CA LYS A 91 -0.33 -9.70 18.73
C LYS A 91 1.02 -9.49 18.04
N ASN A 92 2.05 -10.25 18.42
CA ASN A 92 3.41 -10.13 17.90
C ASN A 92 3.76 -11.17 16.84
N THR A 93 2.76 -11.86 16.28
CA THR A 93 2.96 -12.91 15.26
C THR A 93 3.63 -12.35 13.99
N TRP A 94 3.23 -11.16 13.57
CA TRP A 94 3.75 -10.52 12.38
C TRP A 94 4.59 -9.31 12.75
N LYS A 95 5.72 -9.15 12.08
CA LYS A 95 6.64 -8.00 12.23
C LYS A 95 6.64 -7.09 11.02
N ILE A 96 6.12 -7.56 9.88
CA ILE A 96 5.93 -6.78 8.67
C ILE A 96 4.45 -6.68 8.34
N TYR A 97 4.05 -5.54 7.80
CA TYR A 97 2.66 -5.27 7.42
C TYR A 97 2.62 -4.69 6.02
N PRO A 98 1.66 -5.15 5.19
CA PRO A 98 1.50 -4.64 3.85
C PRO A 98 0.91 -3.23 3.85
N MET A 99 1.17 -2.49 2.79
CA MET A 99 0.51 -1.23 2.51
C MET A 99 -0.84 -1.49 1.82
N TYR A 100 -1.77 -0.52 1.96
CA TYR A 100 -3.13 -0.64 1.44
C TYR A 100 -3.18 -0.99 -0.05
N ASP A 101 -2.40 -0.29 -0.87
CA ASP A 101 -2.42 -0.48 -2.32
C ASP A 101 -2.04 -1.90 -2.77
N TRP A 102 -1.19 -2.57 -2.00
CA TRP A 102 -0.87 -3.97 -2.20
C TRP A 102 -2.00 -4.88 -1.69
N THR A 103 -2.48 -4.61 -0.47
CA THR A 103 -3.41 -5.51 0.24
C THR A 103 -4.77 -5.59 -0.44
N HIS A 104 -5.29 -4.48 -0.95
CA HIS A 104 -6.64 -4.41 -1.51
C HIS A 104 -6.83 -5.41 -2.65
N GLY A 105 -6.02 -5.32 -3.70
CA GLY A 105 -6.12 -6.21 -4.84
C GLY A 105 -5.81 -7.67 -4.51
N GLU A 106 -4.79 -7.89 -3.69
CA GLU A 106 -4.38 -9.24 -3.29
C GLU A 106 -5.42 -9.96 -2.44
N SER A 107 -6.03 -9.25 -1.47
CA SER A 107 -7.10 -9.83 -0.64
C SER A 107 -8.30 -10.21 -1.49
N ASP A 108 -8.75 -9.30 -2.35
CA ASP A 108 -9.88 -9.54 -3.24
C ASP A 108 -9.59 -10.69 -4.22
N TYR A 109 -8.35 -10.78 -4.71
CA TYR A 109 -7.94 -11.89 -5.57
C TYR A 109 -7.93 -13.24 -4.82
N ILE A 110 -7.38 -13.28 -3.61
CA ILE A 110 -7.34 -14.49 -2.78
C ILE A 110 -8.77 -14.96 -2.42
N GLU A 111 -9.64 -14.02 -2.09
CA GLU A 111 -11.05 -14.28 -1.74
C GLU A 111 -11.95 -14.49 -2.96
N GLN A 112 -11.42 -14.40 -4.18
CA GLN A 112 -12.13 -14.55 -5.45
C GLN A 112 -13.28 -13.55 -5.61
N VAL A 113 -13.11 -12.34 -5.09
CA VAL A 113 -13.99 -11.20 -5.32
C VAL A 113 -13.82 -10.73 -6.77
N SER A 114 -14.90 -10.55 -7.49
CA SER A 114 -14.86 -10.11 -8.89
C SER A 114 -14.81 -8.58 -9.05
N HIS A 115 -15.37 -7.83 -8.10
CA HIS A 115 -15.48 -6.37 -8.15
C HIS A 115 -14.99 -5.75 -6.84
N SER A 116 -13.86 -5.04 -6.90
CA SER A 116 -13.30 -4.26 -5.81
C SER A 116 -13.93 -2.87 -5.81
N LEU A 117 -14.77 -2.57 -4.83
CA LEU A 117 -15.49 -1.30 -4.75
C LEU A 117 -14.76 -0.31 -3.85
N CYS A 118 -14.58 0.91 -4.30
CA CYS A 118 -13.94 1.97 -3.53
C CYS A 118 -14.51 3.35 -3.89
N THR A 119 -14.06 4.40 -3.20
CA THR A 119 -14.46 5.78 -3.47
C THR A 119 -13.60 6.40 -4.58
N LEU A 120 -14.06 7.52 -5.16
CA LEU A 120 -13.38 8.21 -6.28
C LEU A 120 -11.96 8.66 -5.95
N GLU A 121 -11.62 8.85 -4.69
CA GLU A 121 -10.26 9.18 -4.24
C GLU A 121 -9.23 8.13 -4.65
N PHE A 122 -9.66 6.88 -4.85
CA PHE A 122 -8.80 5.77 -5.27
C PHE A 122 -8.67 5.62 -6.79
N LYS A 123 -9.30 6.49 -7.59
CA LYS A 123 -9.15 6.43 -9.05
C LYS A 123 -7.70 6.52 -9.52
N PRO A 124 -6.82 7.38 -8.97
CA PRO A 124 -5.40 7.40 -9.32
C PRO A 124 -4.63 6.12 -8.92
N HIS A 125 -5.16 5.34 -7.97
CA HIS A 125 -4.56 4.08 -7.50
C HIS A 125 -4.83 2.90 -8.44
N ARG A 126 -5.78 3.01 -9.39
CA ARG A 126 -6.17 1.92 -10.28
C ARG A 126 -5.00 1.36 -11.09
N ASP A 127 -4.11 2.22 -11.61
CA ASP A 127 -2.94 1.78 -12.38
C ASP A 127 -2.03 0.89 -11.52
N LEU A 128 -1.84 1.26 -10.25
CA LEU A 128 -1.03 0.50 -9.31
C LEU A 128 -1.72 -0.82 -8.90
N TYR A 129 -3.02 -0.78 -8.67
CA TYR A 129 -3.84 -1.96 -8.42
C TYR A 129 -3.74 -2.97 -9.56
N ASP A 130 -3.91 -2.52 -10.80
CA ASP A 130 -3.80 -3.37 -11.98
C ASP A 130 -2.37 -3.91 -12.15
N TRP A 131 -1.35 -3.06 -11.92
CA TRP A 131 0.04 -3.49 -12.01
C TRP A 131 0.37 -4.62 -11.03
N PHE A 132 -0.09 -4.54 -9.78
CA PHE A 132 0.13 -5.61 -8.80
C PHE A 132 -0.55 -6.91 -9.22
N LEU A 133 -1.80 -6.85 -9.62
CA LEU A 133 -2.53 -8.02 -10.06
C LEU A 133 -1.89 -8.68 -11.29
N ASP A 134 -1.36 -7.89 -12.23
CA ASP A 134 -0.64 -8.42 -13.40
C ASP A 134 0.60 -9.23 -13.03
N GLN A 135 1.17 -9.00 -11.85
CA GLN A 135 2.34 -9.75 -11.40
C GLN A 135 1.98 -11.09 -10.74
N VAL A 136 0.79 -11.24 -10.18
CA VAL A 136 0.45 -12.36 -9.26
C VAL A 136 -0.74 -13.20 -9.70
N VAL A 137 -1.64 -12.66 -10.53
CA VAL A 137 -2.87 -13.36 -10.93
C VAL A 137 -2.55 -14.58 -11.81
N ASP A 138 -3.09 -15.71 -11.42
CA ASP A 138 -3.20 -16.90 -12.28
C ASP A 138 -4.37 -16.69 -13.24
N LYS A 139 -4.11 -16.81 -14.54
CA LYS A 139 -5.11 -16.63 -15.61
C LYS A 139 -6.31 -17.58 -15.52
N SER A 140 -6.20 -18.68 -14.76
CA SER A 140 -7.30 -19.62 -14.53
C SER A 140 -8.28 -19.17 -13.44
N LYS A 141 -7.94 -18.10 -12.68
CA LYS A 141 -8.75 -17.59 -11.57
C LYS A 141 -9.41 -16.26 -11.92
N ILE A 142 -10.43 -15.89 -11.13
CA ILE A 142 -11.08 -14.59 -11.26
C ILE A 142 -10.07 -13.48 -10.93
N ARG A 143 -9.86 -12.57 -11.89
CA ARG A 143 -9.13 -11.32 -11.65
C ARG A 143 -10.14 -10.29 -11.13
N PRO A 144 -9.97 -9.73 -9.94
CA PRO A 144 -10.82 -8.65 -9.45
C PRO A 144 -10.65 -7.39 -10.31
N ASN A 145 -11.69 -6.57 -10.36
CA ASN A 145 -11.71 -5.34 -11.14
C ASN A 145 -12.15 -4.18 -10.25
N GLN A 146 -11.28 -3.18 -10.10
CA GLN A 146 -11.57 -2.01 -9.27
C GLN A 146 -12.61 -1.10 -9.93
N ARG A 147 -13.62 -0.69 -9.14
CA ARG A 147 -14.66 0.26 -9.53
C ARG A 147 -14.82 1.33 -8.46
N GLU A 148 -14.73 2.58 -8.89
CA GLU A 148 -14.85 3.72 -7.99
C GLU A 148 -16.23 4.36 -8.09
N PHE A 149 -16.76 4.73 -6.94
CA PHE A 149 -18.07 5.37 -6.80
C PHE A 149 -17.97 6.74 -6.15
N ALA A 150 -18.79 7.66 -6.62
CA ALA A 150 -18.92 8.97 -6.00
C ALA A 150 -19.51 8.85 -4.60
N ARG A 151 -19.15 9.79 -3.73
CA ARG A 151 -19.77 9.93 -2.42
C ARG A 151 -21.27 10.25 -2.59
N LEU A 152 -22.13 9.49 -1.94
CA LEU A 152 -23.54 9.84 -1.80
C LEU A 152 -23.67 11.00 -0.81
N ASN A 153 -24.18 12.13 -1.28
CA ASN A 153 -24.50 13.28 -0.44
C ASN A 153 -26.00 13.31 -0.19
N LEU A 154 -26.37 13.24 1.07
CA LEU A 154 -27.76 13.36 1.50
C LEU A 154 -28.01 14.79 2.00
N SER A 155 -29.10 15.43 1.52
CA SER A 155 -29.57 16.71 2.07
C SER A 155 -30.14 16.52 3.48
N HIS A 156 -30.02 17.53 4.31
CA HIS A 156 -30.53 17.53 5.70
C HIS A 156 -29.97 16.40 6.60
N THR A 157 -28.83 15.81 6.22
CA THR A 157 -28.20 14.71 6.98
C THR A 157 -26.76 15.05 7.34
N ILE A 158 -26.40 14.86 8.62
CA ILE A 158 -25.02 15.02 9.09
C ILE A 158 -24.30 13.69 8.89
N THR A 159 -23.34 13.66 7.93
CA THR A 159 -22.49 12.49 7.65
C THR A 159 -21.07 12.65 8.16
N SER A 160 -20.72 13.82 8.70
CA SER A 160 -19.37 14.11 9.20
C SER A 160 -19.18 13.51 10.60
N LYS A 161 -18.22 12.59 10.75
CA LYS A 161 -17.83 12.01 12.04
C LYS A 161 -17.53 13.08 13.11
N ARG A 162 -16.83 14.16 12.73
CA ARG A 162 -16.51 15.28 13.66
C ARG A 162 -17.75 15.99 14.14
N LYS A 163 -18.73 16.25 13.25
CA LYS A 163 -20.00 16.89 13.63
C LYS A 163 -20.86 15.97 14.49
N LEU A 164 -20.92 14.68 14.17
CA LEU A 164 -21.62 13.70 15.00
C LEU A 164 -20.99 13.62 16.40
N LEU A 165 -19.66 13.55 16.48
CA LEU A 165 -18.96 13.55 17.77
C LEU A 165 -19.27 14.81 18.60
N SER A 166 -19.25 16.00 17.99
CA SER A 166 -19.58 17.23 18.70
C SER A 166 -21.02 17.29 19.22
N LEU A 167 -21.96 16.61 18.54
CA LEU A 167 -23.35 16.51 19.03
C LEU A 167 -23.45 15.57 20.25
N VAL A 168 -22.69 14.48 20.25
CA VAL A 168 -22.61 13.56 21.40
C VAL A 168 -21.94 14.24 22.59
N GLU A 169 -20.76 14.85 22.39
CA GLU A 169 -20.04 15.58 23.42
C GLU A 169 -20.81 16.78 23.99
N GLY A 170 -21.60 17.44 23.15
CA GLY A 170 -22.50 18.53 23.55
C GLY A 170 -23.81 18.07 24.24
N GLY A 171 -24.04 16.75 24.36
CA GLY A 171 -25.24 16.18 24.98
C GLY A 171 -26.52 16.36 24.19
N PHE A 172 -26.42 16.69 22.88
CA PHE A 172 -27.60 16.85 22.02
C PHE A 172 -28.19 15.50 21.57
N VAL A 173 -27.37 14.47 21.53
CA VAL A 173 -27.75 13.09 21.19
C VAL A 173 -26.97 12.12 22.05
N SER A 174 -27.54 10.94 22.32
CA SER A 174 -26.84 9.81 22.94
C SER A 174 -26.06 9.04 21.87
N GLY A 175 -24.81 8.69 22.15
CA GLY A 175 -23.94 7.90 21.25
C GLY A 175 -24.17 6.40 21.37
#